data_b4a4e5dada0dfd4726a50985697179b1
#
_entry.id   b4a4e5dada0dfd4726a50985697179b1
#
_cell.length_a   1.000
_cell.length_b   1.000
_cell.length_c   1.000
_cell.angle_alpha   90.00
_cell.angle_beta   90.00
_cell.angle_gamma   90.00
#
_symmetry.space_group_name_H-M   'P 1'
#
loop_
_entity.id
_entity.type
_entity.pdbx_description
1 polymer ?
#
loop_
_entity_poly.entity_id
_entity_poly.type
_entity_poly.pdbx_seq_one_letter_code
_entity_poly.pdbx_strand_id
1 'polypeptide(L)'
;MLAPPLIKVEDLSFYYSDESPPVLDSINLTLQHQQRLGLIGPNGCGKTTLFHCIMGLLKVRTGTIFFRGDKVEDKAGFQRLRREIGMLFQDADDQLFSPTVIEDVAFGPLNLGVAPDKARLLASDTLAELGLSHLENRVTHHLSGGEKKLVSLATILSMQPRALFLDEPTNNLDPQTRLRLIEITKKLELAFIIISHDYDFLAETCDDLASMEDGRVSPALKSSLHTHHHVHPHGAHPHKHGDH
;
A
#
# COMPACT_ATOMS: atom_id res chain seq x y z
N MET A 1 25.28 -17.52 -4.52
CA MET A 1 24.82 -16.69 -3.38
C MET A 1 23.39 -16.24 -3.70
N LEU A 2 22.48 -16.36 -2.76
CA LEU A 2 21.11 -15.81 -2.92
C LEU A 2 21.20 -14.28 -3.02
N ALA A 3 20.38 -13.68 -3.89
CA ALA A 3 20.30 -12.22 -3.98
C ALA A 3 19.87 -11.64 -2.61
N PRO A 4 20.38 -10.46 -2.21
CA PRO A 4 19.94 -9.82 -0.99
C PRO A 4 18.44 -9.50 -1.06
N PRO A 5 17.73 -9.48 0.09
CA PRO A 5 16.33 -9.08 0.11
C PRO A 5 16.16 -7.67 -0.44
N LEU A 6 14.97 -7.38 -0.98
CA LEU A 6 14.66 -6.04 -1.50
C LEU A 6 14.66 -5.01 -0.37
N ILE A 7 14.02 -5.35 0.77
CA ILE A 7 14.02 -4.55 1.99
C ILE A 7 14.32 -5.47 3.16
N LYS A 8 15.14 -4.98 4.09
CA LYS A 8 15.35 -5.61 5.39
C LYS A 8 15.35 -4.54 6.47
N VAL A 9 14.59 -4.78 7.51
CA VAL A 9 14.51 -3.93 8.70
C VAL A 9 15.03 -4.76 9.88
N GLU A 10 15.96 -4.19 10.63
CA GLU A 10 16.58 -4.83 11.82
C GLU A 10 16.43 -3.95 13.04
N ASP A 11 15.84 -4.51 14.10
CA ASP A 11 15.67 -3.93 15.45
C ASP A 11 15.15 -2.48 15.45
N LEU A 12 14.23 -2.16 14.53
CA LEU A 12 13.73 -0.82 14.33
C LEU A 12 12.74 -0.45 15.43
N SER A 13 13.02 0.68 16.12
CA SER A 13 12.12 1.22 17.12
C SER A 13 11.83 2.69 16.84
N PHE A 14 10.57 3.08 17.14
CA PHE A 14 10.08 4.43 16.93
C PHE A 14 9.13 4.89 18.05
N TYR A 15 9.25 6.16 18.41
CA TYR A 15 8.45 6.85 19.42
C TYR A 15 8.03 8.21 18.87
N TYR A 16 6.79 8.62 19.09
CA TYR A 16 6.36 9.98 18.73
C TYR A 16 6.90 11.05 19.69
N SER A 17 7.15 10.68 20.95
CA SER A 17 7.82 11.54 21.95
C SER A 17 8.68 10.69 22.89
N ASP A 18 9.63 11.32 23.59
CA ASP A 18 10.52 10.64 24.54
C ASP A 18 9.79 10.08 25.76
N GLU A 19 8.61 10.62 26.07
CA GLU A 19 7.80 10.25 27.24
C GLU A 19 6.73 9.19 26.89
N SER A 20 6.52 8.90 25.59
CA SER A 20 5.51 7.92 25.17
C SER A 20 6.08 6.51 25.03
N PRO A 21 5.25 5.47 25.22
CA PRO A 21 5.69 4.11 24.91
C PRO A 21 6.08 3.95 23.44
N PRO A 22 6.90 2.94 23.09
CA PRO A 22 7.26 2.68 21.71
C PRO A 22 6.00 2.35 20.89
N VAL A 23 5.90 2.97 19.71
CA VAL A 23 4.90 2.60 18.69
C VAL A 23 5.44 1.45 17.84
N LEU A 24 6.75 1.43 17.62
CA LEU A 24 7.48 0.31 17.03
C LEU A 24 8.54 -0.13 18.01
N ASP A 25 8.57 -1.42 18.34
CA ASP A 25 9.49 -2.01 19.33
C ASP A 25 10.27 -3.16 18.70
N SER A 26 11.56 -2.88 18.37
CA SER A 26 12.50 -3.87 17.84
C SER A 26 11.96 -4.64 16.64
N ILE A 27 11.33 -3.94 15.69
CA ILE A 27 10.77 -4.54 14.48
C ILE A 27 11.86 -5.19 13.64
N ASN A 28 11.64 -6.43 13.30
CA ASN A 28 12.40 -7.18 12.31
C ASN A 28 11.47 -7.60 11.18
N LEU A 29 11.74 -7.14 9.95
CA LEU A 29 10.92 -7.42 8.78
C LEU A 29 11.81 -7.60 7.54
N THR A 30 11.47 -8.56 6.70
CA THR A 30 12.17 -8.78 5.43
C THR A 30 11.14 -8.89 4.31
N LEU A 31 11.38 -8.17 3.21
CA LEU A 31 10.64 -8.30 1.96
C LEU A 31 11.59 -8.80 0.87
N GLN A 32 11.29 -9.98 0.31
CA GLN A 32 12.04 -10.53 -0.81
C GLN A 32 11.60 -9.91 -2.14
N HIS A 33 12.41 -10.10 -3.18
CA HIS A 33 11.99 -9.75 -4.54
C HIS A 33 10.73 -10.54 -4.93
N GLN A 34 9.74 -9.86 -5.51
CA GLN A 34 8.45 -10.42 -5.93
C GLN A 34 7.59 -11.03 -4.80
N GLN A 35 8.01 -10.97 -3.55
CA GLN A 35 7.21 -11.41 -2.41
C GLN A 35 6.00 -10.50 -2.21
N ARG A 36 4.86 -11.09 -1.91
CA ARG A 36 3.60 -10.40 -1.61
C ARG A 36 3.22 -10.68 -0.16
N LEU A 37 3.54 -9.72 0.70
CA LEU A 37 3.38 -9.83 2.15
C LEU A 37 2.17 -9.00 2.61
N GLY A 38 1.18 -9.66 3.24
CA GLY A 38 0.10 -8.98 3.96
C GLY A 38 0.52 -8.69 5.41
N LEU A 39 0.28 -7.47 5.88
CA LEU A 39 0.52 -7.06 7.27
C LEU A 39 -0.81 -6.78 7.95
N ILE A 40 -1.22 -7.67 8.85
CA ILE A 40 -2.47 -7.57 9.60
C ILE A 40 -2.20 -7.11 11.05
N GLY A 41 -3.24 -6.68 11.74
CA GLY A 41 -3.15 -6.27 13.15
C GLY A 41 -4.18 -5.18 13.50
N PRO A 42 -4.42 -4.91 14.79
CA PRO A 42 -5.43 -3.95 15.23
C PRO A 42 -5.11 -2.52 14.77
N ASN A 43 -6.14 -1.66 14.77
CA ASN A 43 -5.93 -0.24 14.51
C ASN A 43 -5.04 0.37 15.60
N GLY A 44 -4.12 1.27 15.17
CA GLY A 44 -3.20 1.94 16.10
C GLY A 44 -1.98 1.12 16.53
N CYS A 45 -1.81 -0.15 16.10
CA CYS A 45 -0.64 -0.95 16.46
C CYS A 45 0.68 -0.52 15.78
N GLY A 46 0.65 0.45 14.85
CA GLY A 46 1.85 1.03 14.25
C GLY A 46 2.12 0.66 12.78
N LYS A 47 1.21 -0.02 12.07
CA LYS A 47 1.43 -0.47 10.67
C LYS A 47 1.80 0.68 9.72
N THR A 48 0.98 1.72 9.67
CA THR A 48 1.26 2.92 8.86
C THR A 48 2.54 3.63 9.30
N THR A 49 2.79 3.68 10.63
CA THR A 49 4.03 4.23 11.19
C THR A 49 5.26 3.46 10.69
N LEU A 50 5.17 2.12 10.61
CA LEU A 50 6.23 1.29 10.05
C LEU A 50 6.52 1.65 8.58
N PHE A 51 5.49 1.81 7.75
CA PHE A 51 5.66 2.27 6.37
C PHE A 51 6.36 3.63 6.31
N HIS A 52 5.92 4.60 7.11
CA HIS A 52 6.53 5.93 7.15
C HIS A 52 8.00 5.88 7.61
N CYS A 53 8.34 5.03 8.57
CA CYS A 53 9.73 4.84 9.01
C CYS A 53 10.58 4.22 7.90
N ILE A 54 10.11 3.15 7.23
CA ILE A 54 10.85 2.53 6.12
C ILE A 54 11.05 3.50 4.96
N MET A 55 10.04 4.31 4.64
CA MET A 55 10.12 5.33 3.60
C MET A 55 10.93 6.57 4.01
N GLY A 56 11.39 6.66 5.27
CA GLY A 56 12.15 7.80 5.80
C GLY A 56 11.32 9.08 5.88
N LEU A 57 10.01 8.96 6.05
CA LEU A 57 9.08 10.06 6.33
C LEU A 57 9.06 10.36 7.83
N LEU A 58 9.33 9.35 8.66
CA LEU A 58 9.55 9.47 10.11
C LEU A 58 10.97 9.01 10.44
N LYS A 59 11.63 9.76 11.33
CA LYS A 59 13.00 9.46 11.75
C LYS A 59 12.98 8.37 12.82
N VAL A 60 13.55 7.21 12.51
CA VAL A 60 13.68 6.09 13.45
C VAL A 60 14.60 6.44 14.63
N ARG A 61 14.33 5.86 15.79
CA ARG A 61 15.13 6.04 17.01
C ARG A 61 16.34 5.12 17.05
N THR A 62 16.08 3.85 16.78
CA THR A 62 17.10 2.79 16.73
C THR A 62 16.79 1.84 15.58
N GLY A 63 17.73 0.97 15.26
CA GLY A 63 17.60 -0.03 14.22
C GLY A 63 18.18 0.42 12.88
N THR A 64 18.11 -0.46 11.91
CA THR A 64 18.70 -0.26 10.59
C THR A 64 17.73 -0.70 9.49
N ILE A 65 17.68 0.08 8.43
CA ILE A 65 16.94 -0.24 7.21
C ILE A 65 17.96 -0.54 6.12
N PHE A 66 17.77 -1.65 5.42
CA PHE A 66 18.57 -2.02 4.25
C PHE A 66 17.66 -2.05 3.02
N PHE A 67 18.16 -1.52 1.93
CA PHE A 67 17.53 -1.60 0.62
C PHE A 67 18.49 -2.26 -0.36
N ARG A 68 18.12 -3.43 -0.89
CA ARG A 68 18.94 -4.26 -1.80
C ARG A 68 20.32 -4.61 -1.21
N GLY A 69 20.40 -4.77 0.10
CA GLY A 69 21.61 -5.08 0.86
C GLY A 69 22.40 -3.85 1.31
N ASP A 70 22.13 -2.66 0.76
CA ASP A 70 22.79 -1.42 1.18
C ASP A 70 22.05 -0.79 2.37
N LYS A 71 22.79 -0.32 3.37
CA LYS A 71 22.23 0.40 4.50
C LYS A 71 21.68 1.77 4.08
N VAL A 72 20.48 2.09 4.54
CA VAL A 72 19.79 3.36 4.28
C VAL A 72 19.92 4.24 5.52
N GLU A 73 20.83 5.20 5.51
CA GLU A 73 21.12 6.03 6.69
C GLU A 73 20.89 7.53 6.44
N ASP A 74 21.07 7.97 5.21
CA ASP A 74 21.09 9.37 4.84
C ASP A 74 19.97 9.74 3.84
N LYS A 75 19.88 11.04 3.56
CA LYS A 75 18.91 11.59 2.60
C LYS A 75 19.05 10.95 1.21
N ALA A 76 20.26 10.68 0.76
CA ALA A 76 20.52 10.08 -0.56
C ALA A 76 20.05 8.62 -0.61
N GLY A 77 20.29 7.85 0.45
CA GLY A 77 19.79 6.48 0.60
C GLY A 77 18.26 6.41 0.57
N PHE A 78 17.57 7.26 1.34
CA PHE A 78 16.11 7.34 1.30
C PHE A 78 15.56 7.86 -0.03
N GLN A 79 16.27 8.75 -0.72
CA GLN A 79 15.88 9.15 -2.08
C GLN A 79 15.97 7.98 -3.06
N ARG A 80 17.04 7.16 -3.01
CA ARG A 80 17.15 5.94 -3.83
C ARG A 80 16.02 4.99 -3.54
N LEU A 81 15.73 4.72 -2.26
CA LEU A 81 14.64 3.85 -1.84
C LEU A 81 13.29 4.33 -2.40
N ARG A 82 12.93 5.60 -2.21
CA ARG A 82 11.66 6.19 -2.69
C ARG A 82 11.52 6.27 -4.21
N ARG A 83 12.59 6.15 -4.96
CA ARG A 83 12.53 6.04 -6.44
C ARG A 83 12.09 4.66 -6.89
N GLU A 84 12.37 3.62 -6.10
CA GLU A 84 12.13 2.23 -6.48
C GLU A 84 10.97 1.59 -5.67
N ILE A 85 10.47 2.26 -4.65
CA ILE A 85 9.34 1.81 -3.83
C ILE A 85 8.23 2.85 -3.88
N GLY A 86 7.08 2.45 -4.40
CA GLY A 86 5.88 3.26 -4.39
C GLY A 86 5.08 3.06 -3.11
N MET A 87 4.45 4.12 -2.61
CA MET A 87 3.55 4.05 -1.45
C MET A 87 2.19 4.60 -1.83
N LEU A 88 1.15 3.78 -1.63
CA LEU A 88 -0.26 4.21 -1.73
C LEU A 88 -0.73 4.58 -0.33
N PHE A 89 -1.09 5.85 -0.15
CA PHE A 89 -1.61 6.34 1.11
C PHE A 89 -3.05 5.87 1.36
N GLN A 90 -3.43 5.79 2.64
CA GLN A 90 -4.77 5.41 3.04
C GLN A 90 -5.82 6.36 2.45
N ASP A 91 -5.58 7.68 2.52
CA ASP A 91 -6.43 8.69 1.88
C ASP A 91 -5.83 9.08 0.51
N ALA A 92 -6.64 8.98 -0.55
CA ALA A 92 -6.22 9.37 -1.89
C ALA A 92 -6.08 10.89 -2.03
N ASP A 93 -6.77 11.68 -1.21
CA ASP A 93 -6.67 13.15 -1.21
C ASP A 93 -5.32 13.64 -0.68
N ASP A 94 -4.61 12.83 0.10
CA ASP A 94 -3.23 13.12 0.52
C ASP A 94 -2.20 12.90 -0.61
N GLN A 95 -2.61 12.26 -1.70
CA GLN A 95 -1.70 11.88 -2.80
C GLN A 95 -1.96 12.63 -4.10
N LEU A 96 -3.21 13.06 -4.35
CA LEU A 96 -3.61 13.73 -5.57
C LEU A 96 -3.74 15.23 -5.33
N PHE A 97 -2.95 16.04 -6.05
CA PHE A 97 -2.86 17.49 -5.82
C PHE A 97 -2.80 18.32 -7.10
N SER A 98 -2.61 17.70 -8.27
CA SER A 98 -2.57 18.41 -9.56
C SER A 98 -3.98 18.73 -10.07
N PRO A 99 -4.15 19.71 -10.95
CA PRO A 99 -5.45 20.06 -11.53
C PRO A 99 -6.11 18.92 -12.30
N THR A 100 -5.33 18.13 -13.06
CA THR A 100 -5.82 17.03 -13.89
C THR A 100 -5.14 15.70 -13.57
N VAL A 101 -5.82 14.62 -13.89
CA VAL A 101 -5.32 13.24 -13.70
C VAL A 101 -3.99 13.01 -14.40
N ILE A 102 -3.86 13.44 -15.65
CA ILE A 102 -2.61 13.23 -16.41
C ILE A 102 -1.44 13.97 -15.79
N GLU A 103 -1.66 15.16 -15.20
CA GLU A 103 -0.63 15.93 -14.50
C GLU A 103 -0.20 15.24 -13.22
N ASP A 104 -1.14 14.69 -12.43
CA ASP A 104 -0.81 13.90 -11.24
C ASP A 104 0.00 12.65 -11.59
N VAL A 105 -0.42 11.90 -12.61
CA VAL A 105 0.26 10.66 -13.01
C VAL A 105 1.64 10.95 -13.63
N ALA A 106 1.81 12.06 -14.34
CA ALA A 106 3.10 12.47 -14.90
C ALA A 106 4.07 13.07 -13.87
N PHE A 107 3.57 13.51 -12.71
CA PHE A 107 4.37 14.21 -11.70
C PHE A 107 5.55 13.38 -11.17
N GLY A 108 5.31 12.09 -10.88
CA GLY A 108 6.36 11.18 -10.43
C GLY A 108 7.50 11.04 -11.43
N PRO A 109 7.26 10.64 -12.67
CA PRO A 109 8.27 10.59 -13.74
C PRO A 109 9.03 11.91 -13.94
N LEU A 110 8.33 13.06 -13.91
CA LEU A 110 8.96 14.39 -14.02
C LEU A 110 9.96 14.61 -12.87
N ASN A 111 9.61 14.30 -11.64
CA ASN A 111 10.50 14.42 -10.49
C ASN A 111 11.69 13.45 -10.53
N LEU A 112 11.56 12.34 -11.26
CA LEU A 112 12.67 11.44 -11.54
C LEU A 112 13.59 11.94 -12.68
N GLY A 113 13.28 13.09 -13.28
CA GLY A 113 14.08 13.72 -14.36
C GLY A 113 13.73 13.21 -15.76
N VAL A 114 12.60 12.54 -15.94
CA VAL A 114 12.10 12.15 -17.27
C VAL A 114 11.66 13.41 -18.02
N ALA A 115 12.00 13.52 -19.31
CA ALA A 115 11.59 14.64 -20.15
C ALA A 115 10.06 14.78 -20.21
N PRO A 116 9.50 16.00 -20.25
CA PRO A 116 8.05 16.24 -20.13
C PRO A 116 7.19 15.43 -21.10
N ASP A 117 7.54 15.38 -22.38
CA ASP A 117 6.79 14.61 -23.38
C ASP A 117 6.78 13.11 -23.08
N LYS A 118 7.93 12.57 -22.63
CA LYS A 118 8.06 11.18 -22.24
C LYS A 118 7.31 10.88 -20.94
N ALA A 119 7.33 11.79 -19.96
CA ALA A 119 6.60 11.64 -18.71
C ALA A 119 5.09 11.61 -18.96
N ARG A 120 4.59 12.48 -19.87
CA ARG A 120 3.19 12.47 -20.28
C ARG A 120 2.81 11.18 -20.99
N LEU A 121 3.67 10.67 -21.88
CA LEU A 121 3.43 9.40 -22.56
C LEU A 121 3.36 8.23 -21.54
N LEU A 122 4.32 8.13 -20.62
CA LEU A 122 4.30 7.12 -19.54
C LEU A 122 3.02 7.21 -18.71
N ALA A 123 2.56 8.41 -18.39
CA ALA A 123 1.32 8.61 -17.65
C ALA A 123 0.10 8.12 -18.44
N SER A 124 -0.01 8.48 -19.73
CA SER A 124 -1.10 8.03 -20.60
C SER A 124 -1.10 6.51 -20.78
N ASP A 125 0.08 5.89 -21.00
CA ASP A 125 0.23 4.45 -21.13
C ASP A 125 -0.19 3.75 -19.82
N THR A 126 0.25 4.25 -18.66
CA THR A 126 -0.14 3.70 -17.35
C THR A 126 -1.66 3.78 -17.12
N LEU A 127 -2.27 4.91 -17.46
CA LEU A 127 -3.73 5.06 -17.39
C LEU A 127 -4.45 4.07 -18.33
N ALA A 128 -3.91 3.84 -19.52
CA ALA A 128 -4.46 2.89 -20.48
C ALA A 128 -4.35 1.44 -19.96
N GLU A 129 -3.21 1.03 -19.43
CA GLU A 129 -2.99 -0.30 -18.82
C GLU A 129 -3.97 -0.57 -17.67
N LEU A 130 -4.26 0.47 -16.87
CA LEU A 130 -5.24 0.39 -15.80
C LEU A 130 -6.70 0.56 -16.29
N GLY A 131 -6.93 0.84 -17.60
CA GLY A 131 -8.23 1.11 -18.18
C GLY A 131 -8.87 2.41 -17.69
N LEU A 132 -8.03 3.41 -17.35
CA LEU A 132 -8.42 4.72 -16.81
C LEU A 132 -8.28 5.85 -17.85
N SER A 133 -8.02 5.55 -19.13
CA SER A 133 -7.82 6.55 -20.20
C SER A 133 -8.95 7.59 -20.28
N HIS A 134 -10.18 7.19 -19.94
CA HIS A 134 -11.35 8.07 -19.94
C HIS A 134 -11.29 9.16 -18.84
N LEU A 135 -10.39 9.01 -17.86
CA LEU A 135 -10.17 9.96 -16.78
C LEU A 135 -9.02 10.93 -17.05
N GLU A 136 -8.20 10.69 -18.08
CA GLU A 136 -6.92 11.38 -18.32
C GLU A 136 -7.00 12.91 -18.18
N ASN A 137 -8.02 13.52 -18.79
CA ASN A 137 -8.22 14.98 -18.79
C ASN A 137 -9.25 15.45 -17.73
N ARG A 138 -9.70 14.53 -16.83
CA ARG A 138 -10.62 14.89 -15.74
C ARG A 138 -9.91 15.71 -14.68
N VAL A 139 -10.64 16.62 -14.10
CA VAL A 139 -10.21 17.38 -12.93
C VAL A 139 -10.18 16.44 -11.73
N THR A 140 -9.01 16.36 -11.05
CA THR A 140 -8.74 15.35 -10.03
C THR A 140 -9.73 15.38 -8.87
N HIS A 141 -10.11 16.55 -8.38
CA HIS A 141 -11.05 16.67 -7.26
C HIS A 141 -12.52 16.37 -7.62
N HIS A 142 -12.84 16.19 -8.91
CA HIS A 142 -14.18 15.76 -9.37
C HIS A 142 -14.30 14.23 -9.48
N LEU A 143 -13.25 13.48 -9.17
CA LEU A 143 -13.27 12.03 -9.21
C LEU A 143 -14.04 11.47 -8.00
N SER A 144 -14.71 10.33 -8.20
CA SER A 144 -15.22 9.51 -7.09
C SER A 144 -14.08 8.96 -6.24
N GLY A 145 -14.37 8.54 -4.99
CA GLY A 145 -13.35 7.96 -4.10
C GLY A 145 -12.64 6.75 -4.73
N GLY A 146 -13.38 5.88 -5.41
CA GLY A 146 -12.80 4.74 -6.12
C GLY A 146 -11.91 5.14 -7.30
N GLU A 147 -12.35 6.11 -8.12
CA GLU A 147 -11.52 6.66 -9.20
C GLU A 147 -10.26 7.30 -8.66
N LYS A 148 -10.34 8.10 -7.58
CA LYS A 148 -9.18 8.69 -6.90
C LYS A 148 -8.18 7.61 -6.46
N LYS A 149 -8.65 6.51 -5.84
CA LYS A 149 -7.78 5.42 -5.39
C LYS A 149 -7.05 4.75 -6.56
N LEU A 150 -7.74 4.48 -7.67
CA LEU A 150 -7.12 3.90 -8.87
C LEU A 150 -6.14 4.87 -9.55
N VAL A 151 -6.47 6.16 -9.61
CA VAL A 151 -5.56 7.20 -10.12
C VAL A 151 -4.34 7.34 -9.20
N SER A 152 -4.50 7.32 -7.87
CA SER A 152 -3.37 7.31 -6.93
C SER A 152 -2.44 6.10 -7.15
N LEU A 153 -3.00 4.93 -7.48
CA LEU A 153 -2.18 3.79 -7.87
C LEU A 153 -1.45 4.05 -9.20
N ALA A 154 -2.09 4.70 -10.18
CA ALA A 154 -1.46 5.08 -11.44
C ALA A 154 -0.29 6.04 -11.26
N THR A 155 -0.38 7.02 -10.32
CA THR A 155 0.73 7.96 -10.03
C THR A 155 1.99 7.24 -9.56
N ILE A 156 1.84 6.10 -8.88
CA ILE A 156 2.95 5.30 -8.40
C ILE A 156 3.49 4.41 -9.52
N LEU A 157 2.61 3.72 -10.25
CA LEU A 157 2.99 2.77 -11.29
C LEU A 157 3.70 3.44 -12.46
N SER A 158 3.37 4.69 -12.78
CA SER A 158 4.05 5.48 -13.81
C SER A 158 5.54 5.67 -13.55
N MET A 159 5.99 5.57 -12.31
CA MET A 159 7.39 5.61 -11.90
C MET A 159 8.12 4.27 -12.09
N GLN A 160 7.40 3.19 -12.46
CA GLN A 160 7.93 1.83 -12.63
C GLN A 160 8.67 1.31 -11.38
N PRO A 161 8.01 1.28 -10.21
CA PRO A 161 8.63 0.85 -8.97
C PRO A 161 8.96 -0.65 -8.97
N ARG A 162 9.83 -1.09 -8.06
CA ARG A 162 10.14 -2.51 -7.80
C ARG A 162 9.27 -3.12 -6.70
N ALA A 163 8.72 -2.28 -5.84
CA ALA A 163 7.81 -2.71 -4.81
C ALA A 163 6.74 -1.64 -4.53
N LEU A 164 5.62 -2.09 -3.98
CA LEU A 164 4.54 -1.22 -3.50
C LEU A 164 4.26 -1.45 -2.02
N PHE A 165 4.08 -0.37 -1.30
CA PHE A 165 3.50 -0.34 0.02
C PHE A 165 2.07 0.17 -0.11
N LEU A 166 1.09 -0.68 0.16
CA LEU A 166 -0.33 -0.33 0.04
C LEU A 166 -0.93 -0.24 1.45
N ASP A 167 -1.33 0.97 1.84
CA ASP A 167 -1.96 1.22 3.15
C ASP A 167 -3.48 1.29 3.00
N GLU A 168 -4.18 0.25 3.49
CA GLU A 168 -5.63 0.10 3.43
C GLU A 168 -6.22 0.39 2.03
N PRO A 169 -5.73 -0.28 0.97
CA PRO A 169 -6.06 0.09 -0.41
C PRO A 169 -7.53 -0.12 -0.77
N THR A 170 -8.25 -0.99 -0.04
CA THR A 170 -9.67 -1.32 -0.30
C THR A 170 -10.65 -0.52 0.55
N ASN A 171 -10.18 0.31 1.47
CA ASN A 171 -11.06 1.09 2.34
C ASN A 171 -11.93 2.06 1.53
N ASN A 172 -13.23 2.08 1.90
CA ASN A 172 -14.25 2.94 1.29
C ASN A 172 -14.46 2.73 -0.22
N LEU A 173 -14.06 1.57 -0.77
CA LEU A 173 -14.33 1.23 -2.16
C LEU A 173 -15.68 0.53 -2.32
N ASP A 174 -16.36 0.86 -3.41
CA ASP A 174 -17.48 0.08 -3.87
C ASP A 174 -17.03 -1.32 -4.36
N PRO A 175 -17.93 -2.32 -4.43
CA PRO A 175 -17.55 -3.68 -4.78
C PRO A 175 -16.88 -3.84 -6.15
N GLN A 176 -17.27 -3.02 -7.15
CA GLN A 176 -16.70 -3.08 -8.49
C GLN A 176 -15.26 -2.55 -8.51
N THR A 177 -15.03 -1.41 -7.89
CA THR A 177 -13.68 -0.83 -7.76
C THR A 177 -12.76 -1.73 -6.95
N ARG A 178 -13.29 -2.36 -5.87
CA ARG A 178 -12.54 -3.36 -5.09
C ARG A 178 -12.10 -4.55 -5.94
N LEU A 179 -13.01 -5.17 -6.71
CA LEU A 179 -12.68 -6.27 -7.61
C LEU A 179 -11.62 -5.86 -8.65
N ARG A 180 -11.77 -4.66 -9.21
CA ARG A 180 -10.80 -4.13 -10.17
C ARG A 180 -9.42 -3.96 -9.55
N LEU A 181 -9.33 -3.46 -8.31
CA LEU A 181 -8.06 -3.34 -7.58
C LEU A 181 -7.41 -4.70 -7.34
N ILE A 182 -8.18 -5.74 -7.00
CA ILE A 182 -7.70 -7.12 -6.89
C ILE A 182 -7.09 -7.58 -8.22
N GLU A 183 -7.81 -7.42 -9.34
CA GLU A 183 -7.35 -7.83 -10.65
C GLU A 183 -6.06 -7.11 -11.06
N ILE A 184 -5.96 -5.80 -10.81
CA ILE A 184 -4.75 -5.02 -11.06
C ILE A 184 -3.60 -5.56 -10.22
N THR A 185 -3.79 -5.68 -8.89
CA THR A 185 -2.75 -6.13 -7.97
C THR A 185 -2.24 -7.53 -8.32
N LYS A 186 -3.12 -8.45 -8.74
CA LYS A 186 -2.74 -9.82 -9.15
C LYS A 186 -1.88 -9.85 -10.41
N LYS A 187 -2.06 -8.91 -11.34
CA LYS A 187 -1.29 -8.84 -12.61
C LYS A 187 0.08 -8.20 -12.44
N LEU A 188 0.30 -7.42 -11.40
CA LEU A 188 1.57 -6.74 -11.18
C LEU A 188 2.64 -7.73 -10.71
N GLU A 189 3.76 -7.82 -11.42
CA GLU A 189 4.92 -8.65 -11.06
C GLU A 189 5.90 -7.86 -10.16
N LEU A 190 5.39 -7.38 -9.03
CA LEU A 190 6.12 -6.55 -8.08
C LEU A 190 6.13 -7.21 -6.68
N ALA A 191 7.08 -6.79 -5.84
CA ALA A 191 7.00 -7.07 -4.42
C ALA A 191 5.95 -6.14 -3.76
N PHE A 192 5.26 -6.64 -2.73
CA PHE A 192 4.25 -5.86 -1.99
C PHE A 192 4.42 -6.01 -0.49
N ILE A 193 4.16 -4.92 0.25
CA ILE A 193 3.64 -5.02 1.61
C ILE A 193 2.28 -4.36 1.61
N ILE A 194 1.25 -5.11 1.99
CA ILE A 194 -0.14 -4.66 2.00
C ILE A 194 -0.65 -4.65 3.43
N ILE A 195 -1.00 -3.48 3.95
CA ILE A 195 -1.76 -3.32 5.18
C ILE A 195 -3.23 -3.36 4.79
N SER A 196 -4.00 -4.28 5.34
CA SER A 196 -5.45 -4.31 5.13
C SER A 196 -6.19 -5.09 6.22
N HIS A 197 -7.43 -4.69 6.47
CA HIS A 197 -8.42 -5.43 7.23
C HIS A 197 -9.37 -6.24 6.33
N ASP A 198 -9.21 -6.15 5.02
CA ASP A 198 -9.93 -6.93 4.03
C ASP A 198 -9.21 -8.27 3.81
N TYR A 199 -9.61 -9.27 4.59
CA TYR A 199 -8.99 -10.60 4.57
C TYR A 199 -9.15 -11.31 3.22
N ASP A 200 -10.26 -11.11 2.51
CA ASP A 200 -10.47 -11.69 1.18
C ASP A 200 -9.51 -11.06 0.17
N PHE A 201 -9.30 -9.74 0.23
CA PHE A 201 -8.30 -9.05 -0.58
C PHE A 201 -6.90 -9.61 -0.33
N LEU A 202 -6.49 -9.76 0.93
CA LEU A 202 -5.18 -10.32 1.29
C LEU A 202 -5.05 -11.78 0.84
N ALA A 203 -6.10 -12.59 1.00
CA ALA A 203 -6.08 -13.99 0.57
C ALA A 203 -5.85 -14.15 -0.95
N GLU A 204 -6.40 -13.23 -1.74
CA GLU A 204 -6.28 -13.23 -3.19
C GLU A 204 -4.97 -12.60 -3.73
N THR A 205 -4.35 -11.69 -2.97
CA THR A 205 -3.24 -10.86 -3.49
C THR A 205 -1.90 -11.13 -2.79
N CYS A 206 -1.88 -11.72 -1.59
CA CYS A 206 -0.65 -11.98 -0.83
C CYS A 206 -0.30 -13.46 -0.80
N ASP A 207 1.00 -13.77 -0.77
CA ASP A 207 1.53 -15.12 -0.60
C ASP A 207 1.77 -15.45 0.87
N ASP A 208 2.29 -14.47 1.62
CA ASP A 208 2.65 -14.57 3.02
C ASP A 208 1.90 -13.54 3.86
N LEU A 209 1.81 -13.81 5.18
CA LEU A 209 1.24 -12.90 6.16
C LEU A 209 2.17 -12.67 7.33
N ALA A 210 2.13 -11.46 7.86
CA ALA A 210 2.69 -11.10 9.15
C ALA A 210 1.61 -10.41 10.00
N SER A 211 1.63 -10.64 11.30
CA SER A 211 0.80 -9.89 12.25
C SER A 211 1.63 -8.87 12.99
N MET A 212 1.02 -7.72 13.26
CA MET A 212 1.62 -6.67 14.07
C MET A 212 0.73 -6.40 15.27
N GLU A 213 1.29 -6.60 16.48
CA GLU A 213 0.65 -6.38 17.77
C GLU A 213 1.64 -5.72 18.73
N ASP A 214 1.18 -4.76 19.51
CA ASP A 214 1.99 -4.05 20.52
C ASP A 214 3.35 -3.56 19.98
N GLY A 215 3.33 -3.05 18.75
CA GLY A 215 4.53 -2.51 18.10
C GLY A 215 5.52 -3.56 17.62
N ARG A 216 5.19 -4.84 17.60
CA ARG A 216 6.05 -5.96 17.17
C ARG A 216 5.46 -6.71 15.99
N VAL A 217 6.31 -7.23 15.12
CA VAL A 217 5.91 -8.02 13.95
C VAL A 217 6.29 -9.48 14.16
N SER A 218 5.35 -10.37 13.86
CA SER A 218 5.55 -11.83 13.86
C SER A 218 4.97 -12.48 12.60
N PRO A 219 5.52 -13.61 12.13
CA PRO A 219 4.91 -14.36 11.03
C PRO A 219 3.49 -14.79 11.39
N ALA A 220 2.57 -14.71 10.43
CA ALA A 220 1.21 -15.20 10.56
C ALA A 220 0.91 -16.28 9.51
N LEU A 221 0.04 -17.24 9.86
CA LEU A 221 -0.35 -18.29 8.93
C LEU A 221 -1.52 -17.80 8.07
N LYS A 222 -1.48 -18.10 6.76
CA LYS A 222 -2.60 -17.82 5.84
C LYS A 222 -3.91 -18.50 6.26
N SER A 223 -3.83 -19.63 6.97
CA SER A 223 -4.99 -20.31 7.56
C SER A 223 -5.73 -19.49 8.62
N SER A 224 -5.07 -18.50 9.22
CA SER A 224 -5.74 -17.58 10.17
C SER A 224 -6.72 -16.61 9.50
N LEU A 225 -6.65 -16.42 8.17
CA LEU A 225 -7.60 -15.58 7.42
C LEU A 225 -9.00 -16.21 7.34
N HIS A 226 -9.10 -17.52 7.43
CA HIS A 226 -10.39 -18.24 7.28
C HIS A 226 -11.23 -18.30 8.56
N THR A 227 -10.78 -17.74 9.68
CA THR A 227 -11.44 -17.86 10.98
C THR A 227 -12.51 -16.78 11.23
N HIS A 228 -12.65 -15.79 10.36
CA HIS A 228 -13.65 -14.72 10.49
C HIS A 228 -14.70 -14.76 9.37
N HIS A 229 -15.53 -15.85 9.36
CA HIS A 229 -16.79 -15.78 8.64
C HIS A 229 -17.70 -14.77 9.35
N HIS A 230 -17.84 -13.57 8.80
CA HIS A 230 -18.97 -12.73 9.14
C HIS A 230 -20.25 -13.39 8.61
N VAL A 231 -20.94 -14.11 9.48
CA VAL A 231 -22.33 -14.49 9.25
C VAL A 231 -23.13 -13.19 9.27
N HIS A 232 -23.45 -12.66 8.09
CA HIS A 232 -24.53 -11.68 7.98
C HIS A 232 -25.84 -12.43 8.17
N PRO A 233 -26.61 -12.20 9.24
CA PRO A 233 -27.95 -12.76 9.35
C PRO A 233 -28.85 -12.01 8.36
N HIS A 234 -29.05 -12.55 7.18
CA HIS A 234 -30.22 -12.19 6.38
C HIS A 234 -31.44 -12.75 7.12
N GLY A 235 -32.04 -11.91 7.94
CA GLY A 235 -33.33 -12.20 8.57
C GLY A 235 -34.44 -12.23 7.54
N ALA A 236 -34.72 -13.41 6.99
CA ALA A 236 -36.00 -13.72 6.39
C ALA A 236 -36.98 -14.07 7.52
N HIS A 237 -37.75 -13.10 7.98
CA HIS A 237 -38.92 -13.37 8.78
C HIS A 237 -40.14 -13.53 7.85
N PRO A 238 -40.75 -14.74 7.75
CA PRO A 238 -42.06 -14.85 7.16
C PRO A 238 -43.10 -14.40 8.20
N HIS A 239 -43.77 -13.30 7.92
CA HIS A 239 -44.99 -12.90 8.65
C HIS A 239 -46.11 -13.89 8.30
N LYS A 240 -46.55 -14.70 9.26
CA LYS A 240 -47.83 -15.37 9.21
C LYS A 240 -48.90 -14.36 9.65
N HIS A 241 -49.82 -14.04 8.74
CA HIS A 241 -51.10 -13.50 9.09
C HIS A 241 -51.93 -14.64 9.70
N GLY A 242 -52.28 -14.49 10.96
CA GLY A 242 -53.30 -15.27 11.62
C GLY A 242 -54.55 -14.42 11.78
N ASP A 243 -55.62 -14.84 11.14
CA ASP A 243 -56.98 -14.36 11.36
C ASP A 243 -57.40 -14.61 12.81
N HIS A 244 -57.90 -13.57 13.48
CA HIS A 244 -59.15 -13.50 14.26
C HIS A 244 -59.39 -12.12 14.80
#